data_23847adbfefd346b6578caa28703186a
#
_entry.id   23847adbfefd346b6578caa28703186a
#
_cell.length_a   1.000
_cell.length_b   1.000
_cell.length_c   1.000
_cell.angle_alpha   90.00
_cell.angle_beta   90.00
_cell.angle_gamma   90.00
#
_symmetry.space_group_name_H-M   'P 1'
#
loop_
_entity.id
_entity.type
_entity.pdbx_description
1 polymer ?
#
loop_
_entity_poly.entity_id
_entity_poly.type
_entity_poly.pdbx_seq_one_letter_code
_entity_poly.pdbx_strand_id
1 'polypeptide(L)'
;QSMAANMGDYNTLANFISWGTSKYKANHYMLILSGAGGGLINGMAYDELNGNDSLNLEEISYGISAAGVNFDMLSFDSSLMGSLEIAAEMSMCADYMTAPQDVIGNDEWNYEYVLQYLSDNPSTDSKGIGEAVCDGYYAKCEEKGTDKDAAMSCVALDNMSTLNQAFDGMAGDMLTATDSLLNYVNLSKAISGVQLYGGATVDEGFSNSVDLGDMAVKTSEFVGNTSDVLINTLNETVLYRVCGERKANSTGLALYYPLWENNDELQEYMEISNSVKYKEFLRKICTGCNVEDSSNTEDFNSSWAWNTYNQDMQTMEYKTILDGNSYELNILGNMDMFKSVDINVYKADKKSGNYTYIGKYSDLDGDWDAGIFKDNFNGKMLRLCGKNISVNLVGKYDGYEIYSAPIILNGKRSNVRIMHDTEKDSYKIIGAWGGLDSTNGRAYTNLKKIGSFDKITPILAVYDVEHNSNDNITGSWTLKMFGGVKKANISDGAYIFEYELTDIYGLKRRGTAVKA
;
A
#
# COMPACT_ATOMS: atom_id res chain seq x y z
N GLN A 1 36.15 10.85 15.04
CA GLN A 1 35.55 9.58 14.58
C GLN A 1 34.66 9.11 15.72
N SER A 2 33.36 9.31 15.62
CA SER A 2 32.43 8.61 16.48
C SER A 2 32.56 7.11 16.18
N MET A 3 32.72 6.29 17.20
CA MET A 3 32.38 4.87 17.10
C MET A 3 30.96 4.76 16.55
N ALA A 4 30.65 3.69 15.82
CA ALA A 4 29.38 3.48 15.17
C ALA A 4 28.21 3.79 16.13
N ALA A 5 27.63 4.97 15.98
CA ALA A 5 26.43 5.35 16.72
C ALA A 5 25.26 4.60 16.08
N ASN A 6 24.33 4.13 16.89
CA ASN A 6 23.09 3.55 16.41
C ASN A 6 22.22 4.67 15.78
N MET A 7 21.90 4.56 14.51
CA MET A 7 21.10 5.57 13.78
C MET A 7 19.60 5.43 14.07
N GLY A 8 19.17 4.29 14.63
CA GLY A 8 17.82 4.06 15.14
C GLY A 8 17.62 4.51 16.60
N ASP A 9 18.61 5.14 17.23
CA ASP A 9 18.52 5.61 18.62
C ASP A 9 18.20 7.13 18.66
N TYR A 10 17.12 7.51 19.30
CA TYR A 10 16.69 8.91 19.47
C TYR A 10 17.77 9.79 20.13
N ASN A 11 18.63 9.22 20.99
CA ASN A 11 19.76 9.97 21.59
C ASN A 11 20.80 10.35 20.55
N THR A 12 21.02 9.52 19.53
CA THR A 12 21.91 9.85 18.41
C THR A 12 21.35 11.06 17.64
N LEU A 13 20.06 11.07 17.36
CA LEU A 13 19.38 12.19 16.72
C LEU A 13 19.46 13.47 17.58
N ALA A 14 19.10 13.40 18.87
CA ALA A 14 19.16 14.53 19.79
C ALA A 14 20.57 15.13 19.91
N ASN A 15 21.60 14.29 20.01
CA ASN A 15 22.99 14.71 20.08
C ASN A 15 23.45 15.39 18.78
N PHE A 16 23.04 14.88 17.63
CA PHE A 16 23.34 15.50 16.33
C PHE A 16 22.70 16.89 16.22
N ILE A 17 21.41 17.02 16.54
CA ILE A 17 20.68 18.29 16.51
C ILE A 17 21.34 19.29 17.46
N SER A 18 21.57 18.90 18.72
CA SER A 18 22.20 19.74 19.75
C SER A 18 23.60 20.20 19.34
N TRP A 19 24.40 19.31 18.73
CA TRP A 19 25.72 19.67 18.20
C TRP A 19 25.61 20.68 17.06
N GLY A 20 24.72 20.43 16.09
CA GLY A 20 24.54 21.27 14.91
C GLY A 20 24.11 22.70 15.30
N THR A 21 23.05 22.80 16.09
CA THR A 21 22.46 24.09 16.50
C THR A 21 23.31 24.84 17.52
N SER A 22 24.14 24.15 18.33
CA SER A 22 25.10 24.82 19.21
C SER A 22 26.27 25.39 18.44
N LYS A 23 26.73 24.68 17.42
CA LYS A 23 27.93 25.07 16.64
C LYS A 23 27.62 26.09 15.55
N TYR A 24 26.46 25.99 14.92
CA TYR A 24 26.04 26.82 13.80
C TYR A 24 24.76 27.57 14.18
N LYS A 25 24.95 28.71 14.85
CA LYS A 25 23.82 29.56 15.27
C LYS A 25 23.16 30.21 14.05
N ALA A 26 21.85 30.04 13.92
CA ALA A 26 21.02 30.61 12.88
C ALA A 26 19.71 31.15 13.46
N ASN A 27 19.02 32.00 12.70
CA ASN A 27 17.69 32.46 13.05
C ASN A 27 16.61 31.45 12.63
N HIS A 28 16.91 30.65 11.60
CA HIS A 28 16.02 29.66 11.00
C HIS A 28 16.74 28.32 10.87
N TYR A 29 16.03 27.25 11.16
CA TYR A 29 16.57 25.90 11.09
C TYR A 29 15.63 25.00 10.28
N MET A 30 16.20 24.27 9.33
CA MET A 30 15.56 23.17 8.64
C MET A 30 16.27 21.87 9.01
N LEU A 31 15.51 20.87 9.44
CA LEU A 31 16.01 19.52 9.68
C LEU A 31 15.58 18.60 8.53
N ILE A 32 16.53 17.92 7.92
CA ILE A 32 16.25 16.89 6.92
C ILE A 32 16.62 15.53 7.51
N LEU A 33 15.63 14.65 7.63
CA LEU A 33 15.79 13.27 8.04
C LEU A 33 15.87 12.39 6.79
N SER A 34 17.04 11.80 6.53
CA SER A 34 17.29 10.99 5.34
C SER A 34 17.62 9.55 5.72
N GLY A 35 16.99 8.61 5.02
CA GLY A 35 17.21 7.19 5.22
C GLY A 35 16.09 6.33 4.63
N ALA A 36 16.22 5.02 4.75
CA ALA A 36 15.14 4.13 4.35
C ALA A 36 13.94 4.33 5.28
N GLY A 37 12.72 4.38 4.71
CA GLY A 37 11.48 4.54 5.44
C GLY A 37 10.59 3.29 5.36
N GLY A 38 9.81 3.09 6.40
CA GLY A 38 8.80 2.05 6.54
C GLY A 38 7.42 2.63 6.90
N GLY A 39 7.29 3.96 6.86
CA GLY A 39 6.04 4.67 7.18
C GLY A 39 5.73 4.74 8.67
N LEU A 40 4.47 5.00 8.96
CA LEU A 40 3.97 5.30 10.30
C LEU A 40 4.36 4.25 11.34
N ILE A 41 4.16 2.98 11.04
CA ILE A 41 4.35 1.87 11.99
C ILE A 41 5.84 1.49 12.08
N ASN A 42 6.53 1.41 10.96
CA ASN A 42 7.87 0.84 10.91
C ASN A 42 8.99 1.89 10.98
N GLY A 43 8.64 3.18 11.03
CA GLY A 43 9.58 4.27 11.22
C GLY A 43 10.56 4.47 10.05
N MET A 44 11.78 4.94 10.37
CA MET A 44 12.81 5.24 9.38
C MET A 44 14.25 5.07 9.93
N ALA A 45 15.25 5.31 9.07
CA ALA A 45 16.67 5.34 9.43
C ALA A 45 17.20 4.01 10.00
N TYR A 46 16.88 2.90 9.33
CA TYR A 46 17.28 1.55 9.75
C TYR A 46 18.81 1.39 9.80
N ASP A 47 19.32 0.96 10.95
CA ASP A 47 20.74 0.70 11.17
C ASP A 47 21.05 -0.80 11.07
N GLU A 48 21.59 -1.22 9.91
CA GLU A 48 21.93 -2.62 9.62
C GLU A 48 23.04 -3.15 10.55
N LEU A 49 23.87 -2.28 11.12
CA LEU A 49 24.93 -2.68 12.05
C LEU A 49 24.44 -2.89 13.48
N ASN A 50 23.28 -2.34 13.79
CA ASN A 50 22.61 -2.44 15.10
C ASN A 50 21.29 -3.25 15.01
N GLY A 51 21.26 -4.32 14.21
CA GLY A 51 20.13 -5.24 14.14
C GLY A 51 18.91 -4.72 13.36
N ASN A 52 19.10 -3.78 12.45
CA ASN A 52 18.07 -3.01 11.76
C ASN A 52 17.17 -2.19 12.71
N ASP A 53 17.73 -1.72 13.84
CA ASP A 53 17.06 -0.75 14.67
C ASP A 53 16.68 0.50 13.87
N SER A 54 15.50 1.09 14.13
CA SER A 54 14.97 2.22 13.37
C SER A 54 14.35 3.24 14.31
N LEU A 55 14.32 4.50 13.89
CA LEU A 55 13.58 5.54 14.60
C LEU A 55 12.09 5.37 14.33
N ASN A 56 11.33 4.98 15.34
CA ASN A 56 9.87 5.04 15.30
C ASN A 56 9.37 6.49 15.50
N LEU A 57 8.06 6.70 15.38
CA LEU A 57 7.49 8.05 15.44
C LEU A 57 7.75 8.76 16.77
N GLU A 58 7.61 8.03 17.89
CA GLU A 58 7.84 8.54 19.24
C GLU A 58 9.33 8.91 19.44
N GLU A 59 10.25 8.09 18.95
CA GLU A 59 11.69 8.34 19.04
C GLU A 59 12.13 9.54 18.19
N ILE A 60 11.51 9.76 17.03
CA ILE A 60 11.77 10.97 16.21
C ILE A 60 11.34 12.20 17.02
N SER A 61 10.11 12.20 17.54
CA SER A 61 9.58 13.29 18.36
C SER A 61 10.41 13.56 19.60
N TYR A 62 10.78 12.51 20.33
CA TYR A 62 11.66 12.60 21.51
C TYR A 62 13.04 13.14 21.15
N GLY A 63 13.66 12.65 20.09
CA GLY A 63 14.99 13.08 19.66
C GLY A 63 15.04 14.56 19.31
N ILE A 64 14.02 15.07 18.63
CA ILE A 64 13.91 16.49 18.29
C ILE A 64 13.63 17.33 19.54
N SER A 65 12.66 16.93 20.35
CA SER A 65 12.27 17.65 21.58
C SER A 65 13.40 17.72 22.61
N ALA A 66 14.17 16.64 22.78
CA ALA A 66 15.30 16.59 23.69
C ALA A 66 16.43 17.56 23.31
N ALA A 67 16.55 17.92 22.04
CA ALA A 67 17.50 18.92 21.58
C ALA A 67 17.08 20.37 21.94
N GLY A 68 15.81 20.60 22.31
CA GLY A 68 15.28 21.89 22.76
C GLY A 68 15.25 22.97 21.67
N VAL A 69 15.08 22.56 20.42
CA VAL A 69 14.99 23.44 19.24
C VAL A 69 13.69 23.21 18.53
N ASN A 70 12.95 24.27 18.22
CA ASN A 70 11.86 24.24 17.26
C ASN A 70 12.41 24.51 15.86
N PHE A 71 11.92 23.77 14.87
CA PHE A 71 12.36 23.91 13.49
C PHE A 71 11.32 24.71 12.70
N ASP A 72 11.79 25.58 11.80
CA ASP A 72 10.91 26.23 10.83
C ASP A 72 10.41 25.21 9.80
N MET A 73 11.22 24.18 9.48
CA MET A 73 10.90 23.14 8.52
C MET A 73 11.49 21.79 8.94
N LEU A 74 10.68 20.75 8.92
CA LEU A 74 11.10 19.36 8.97
C LEU A 74 10.86 18.71 7.60
N SER A 75 11.88 18.05 7.04
CA SER A 75 11.77 17.40 5.74
C SER A 75 12.18 15.94 5.83
N PHE A 76 11.38 15.06 5.23
CA PHE A 76 11.67 13.64 5.15
C PHE A 76 12.17 13.27 3.74
N ASP A 77 13.45 12.92 3.65
CA ASP A 77 14.03 12.17 2.53
C ASP A 77 13.95 10.68 2.85
N SER A 78 12.70 10.21 2.98
CA SER A 78 12.38 8.87 3.48
C SER A 78 10.99 8.44 3.03
N SER A 79 10.86 7.19 2.59
CA SER A 79 9.61 6.65 2.03
C SER A 79 8.47 6.62 3.04
N LEU A 80 7.23 6.91 2.59
CA LEU A 80 5.99 6.70 3.33
C LEU A 80 5.82 7.55 4.60
N MET A 81 6.57 8.67 4.73
CA MET A 81 6.54 9.52 5.93
C MET A 81 5.49 10.64 5.87
N GLY A 82 4.72 10.76 4.78
CA GLY A 82 3.72 11.81 4.58
C GLY A 82 2.32 11.42 5.06
N SER A 83 2.11 11.06 6.35
CA SER A 83 0.80 10.72 6.90
C SER A 83 0.25 11.76 7.87
N LEU A 84 -1.08 11.68 8.10
CA LEU A 84 -1.80 12.52 9.06
C LEU A 84 -1.20 12.41 10.46
N GLU A 85 -0.92 11.19 10.91
CA GLU A 85 -0.44 10.91 12.27
C GLU A 85 0.99 11.41 12.46
N ILE A 86 1.87 11.22 11.45
CA ILE A 86 3.23 11.75 11.49
C ILE A 86 3.21 13.28 11.51
N ALA A 87 2.39 13.91 10.67
CA ALA A 87 2.23 15.36 10.67
C ALA A 87 1.69 15.88 12.02
N ALA A 88 0.73 15.17 12.62
CA ALA A 88 0.18 15.52 13.92
C ALA A 88 1.25 15.47 15.02
N GLU A 89 2.08 14.44 15.09
CA GLU A 89 3.16 14.32 16.07
C GLU A 89 4.25 15.37 15.83
N MET A 90 4.65 15.58 14.59
CA MET A 90 5.68 16.57 14.24
C MET A 90 5.22 18.02 14.45
N SER A 91 3.92 18.28 14.63
CA SER A 91 3.39 19.63 14.93
C SER A 91 3.92 20.20 16.25
N MET A 92 4.43 19.36 17.14
CA MET A 92 5.08 19.81 18.38
C MET A 92 6.56 20.18 18.18
N CYS A 93 7.14 19.89 17.02
CA CYS A 93 8.57 19.97 16.75
C CYS A 93 8.94 20.98 15.67
N ALA A 94 8.00 21.31 14.78
CA ALA A 94 8.23 22.17 13.63
C ALA A 94 6.99 22.95 13.22
N ASP A 95 7.18 24.02 12.43
CA ASP A 95 6.10 24.82 11.89
C ASP A 95 5.56 24.27 10.56
N TYR A 96 6.45 23.69 9.75
CA TYR A 96 6.13 23.08 8.45
C TYR A 96 6.81 21.72 8.28
N MET A 97 6.18 20.86 7.47
CA MET A 97 6.72 19.55 7.12
C MET A 97 6.67 19.32 5.61
N THR A 98 7.73 18.74 5.04
CA THR A 98 7.68 18.13 3.71
C THR A 98 7.93 16.64 3.81
N ALA A 99 7.09 15.83 3.18
CA ALA A 99 7.21 14.37 3.22
C ALA A 99 6.55 13.70 2.01
N PRO A 100 7.11 12.59 1.51
CA PRO A 100 6.46 11.77 0.50
C PRO A 100 5.40 10.87 1.12
N GLN A 101 4.23 10.77 0.47
CA GLN A 101 3.19 9.81 0.83
C GLN A 101 3.53 8.40 0.33
N ASP A 102 4.32 8.31 -0.75
CA ASP A 102 4.71 7.05 -1.38
C ASP A 102 6.20 6.74 -1.19
N VAL A 103 6.63 5.66 -1.83
CA VAL A 103 8.05 5.27 -1.86
C VAL A 103 8.86 6.29 -2.67
N ILE A 104 9.90 6.82 -2.06
CA ILE A 104 10.87 7.70 -2.71
C ILE A 104 12.10 6.89 -3.14
N GLY A 105 12.58 7.10 -4.35
CA GLY A 105 13.79 6.47 -4.86
C GLY A 105 15.06 7.10 -4.28
N ASN A 106 16.15 6.33 -4.25
CA ASN A 106 17.46 6.89 -3.89
C ASN A 106 17.80 8.06 -4.82
N ASP A 107 18.32 9.14 -4.24
CA ASP A 107 18.69 10.38 -4.93
C ASP A 107 17.52 11.09 -5.66
N GLU A 108 16.26 10.87 -5.26
CA GLU A 108 15.12 11.62 -5.77
C GLU A 108 14.87 12.89 -4.97
N TRP A 109 15.25 12.95 -3.69
CA TRP A 109 15.28 14.21 -2.95
C TRP A 109 16.42 15.09 -3.50
N ASN A 110 16.07 16.25 -4.09
CA ASN A 110 17.02 17.05 -4.88
C ASN A 110 17.69 18.15 -4.06
N TYR A 111 18.72 17.78 -3.30
CA TYR A 111 19.51 18.72 -2.46
C TYR A 111 20.06 19.90 -3.26
N GLU A 112 20.56 19.65 -4.48
CA GLU A 112 21.15 20.70 -5.32
C GLU A 112 20.11 21.77 -5.69
N TYR A 113 18.91 21.34 -6.08
CA TYR A 113 17.81 22.24 -6.43
C TYR A 113 17.41 23.13 -5.25
N VAL A 114 17.23 22.55 -4.07
CA VAL A 114 16.83 23.28 -2.85
C VAL A 114 17.91 24.27 -2.41
N LEU A 115 19.18 23.86 -2.43
CA LEU A 115 20.29 24.75 -2.07
C LEU A 115 20.46 25.89 -3.07
N GLN A 116 20.28 25.64 -4.36
CA GLN A 116 20.31 26.69 -5.39
C GLN A 116 19.13 27.66 -5.21
N TYR A 117 17.92 27.15 -4.95
CA TYR A 117 16.73 27.98 -4.67
C TYR A 117 16.97 28.91 -3.49
N LEU A 118 17.52 28.39 -2.36
CA LEU A 118 17.85 29.19 -1.18
C LEU A 118 18.93 30.25 -1.46
N SER A 119 19.91 29.93 -2.29
CA SER A 119 20.94 30.88 -2.72
C SER A 119 20.37 32.04 -3.53
N ASP A 120 19.43 31.73 -4.41
CA ASP A 120 18.80 32.72 -5.30
C ASP A 120 17.69 33.52 -4.59
N ASN A 121 17.08 32.95 -3.55
CA ASN A 121 15.96 33.51 -2.79
C ASN A 121 16.25 33.56 -1.27
N PRO A 122 17.26 34.32 -0.80
CA PRO A 122 17.72 34.27 0.60
C PRO A 122 16.71 34.85 1.61
N SER A 123 15.63 35.46 1.16
CA SER A 123 14.53 35.98 1.99
C SER A 123 13.22 35.18 1.84
N THR A 124 13.29 34.00 1.26
CA THR A 124 12.12 33.11 1.15
C THR A 124 11.64 32.70 2.53
N ASP A 125 10.33 32.44 2.66
CA ASP A 125 9.73 31.86 3.85
C ASP A 125 9.77 30.31 3.80
N SER A 126 9.33 29.68 4.89
CA SER A 126 9.29 28.21 4.98
C SER A 126 8.35 27.59 3.96
N LYS A 127 7.26 28.25 3.58
CA LYS A 127 6.36 27.78 2.54
C LYS A 127 7.11 27.71 1.19
N GLY A 128 7.83 28.77 0.81
CA GLY A 128 8.61 28.79 -0.42
C GLY A 128 9.73 27.73 -0.44
N ILE A 129 10.33 27.42 0.73
CA ILE A 129 11.27 26.29 0.86
C ILE A 129 10.55 24.96 0.61
N GLY A 130 9.36 24.76 1.20
CA GLY A 130 8.56 23.56 1.02
C GLY A 130 8.14 23.33 -0.43
N GLU A 131 7.72 24.40 -1.13
CA GLU A 131 7.45 24.37 -2.57
C GLU A 131 8.69 23.94 -3.36
N ALA A 132 9.85 24.52 -3.06
CA ALA A 132 11.11 24.18 -3.73
C ALA A 132 11.55 22.73 -3.47
N VAL A 133 11.29 22.18 -2.27
CA VAL A 133 11.54 20.75 -1.98
C VAL A 133 10.66 19.87 -2.88
N CYS A 134 9.36 20.15 -2.96
CA CYS A 134 8.42 19.38 -3.78
C CYS A 134 8.76 19.48 -5.27
N ASP A 135 9.04 20.67 -5.78
CA ASP A 135 9.40 20.88 -7.19
C ASP A 135 10.74 20.21 -7.55
N GLY A 136 11.73 20.33 -6.66
CA GLY A 136 13.03 19.68 -6.83
C GLY A 136 12.94 18.17 -6.86
N TYR A 137 12.11 17.59 -5.99
CA TYR A 137 11.78 16.16 -5.98
C TYR A 137 11.12 15.74 -7.30
N TYR A 138 10.05 16.44 -7.72
CA TYR A 138 9.33 16.10 -8.94
C TYR A 138 10.21 16.19 -10.19
N ALA A 139 11.00 17.26 -10.32
CA ALA A 139 11.96 17.42 -11.41
C ALA A 139 12.99 16.27 -11.43
N LYS A 140 13.42 15.78 -10.26
CA LYS A 140 14.34 14.63 -10.18
C LYS A 140 13.67 13.33 -10.57
N CYS A 141 12.39 13.15 -10.22
CA CYS A 141 11.59 12.02 -10.69
C CYS A 141 11.42 12.03 -12.22
N GLU A 142 11.17 13.20 -12.84
CA GLU A 142 11.11 13.34 -14.30
C GLU A 142 12.45 12.94 -14.96
N GLU A 143 13.57 13.41 -14.43
CA GLU A 143 14.91 13.03 -14.92
C GLU A 143 15.12 11.51 -14.88
N LYS A 144 14.65 10.85 -13.82
CA LYS A 144 14.76 9.39 -13.63
C LYS A 144 13.67 8.59 -14.34
N GLY A 145 12.56 9.22 -14.75
CA GLY A 145 11.38 8.59 -15.35
C GLY A 145 10.56 7.81 -14.33
N THR A 146 10.50 8.30 -13.09
CA THR A 146 9.68 7.81 -11.96
C THR A 146 8.56 8.78 -11.58
N ASP A 147 8.45 9.89 -12.31
CA ASP A 147 7.49 10.98 -12.11
C ASP A 147 6.04 10.52 -12.00
N LYS A 148 5.66 9.45 -12.71
CA LYS A 148 4.28 8.94 -12.69
C LYS A 148 3.83 8.41 -11.33
N ASP A 149 4.76 7.96 -10.49
CA ASP A 149 4.49 7.43 -9.15
C ASP A 149 4.84 8.44 -8.04
N ALA A 150 5.27 9.64 -8.40
CA ALA A 150 5.66 10.67 -7.45
C ALA A 150 4.47 11.14 -6.60
N ALA A 151 4.70 11.36 -5.29
CA ALA A 151 3.75 11.99 -4.38
C ALA A 151 4.51 12.60 -3.19
N MET A 152 4.53 13.93 -3.11
CA MET A 152 5.15 14.68 -2.00
C MET A 152 4.36 15.94 -1.72
N SER A 153 4.29 16.36 -0.46
CA SER A 153 3.59 17.57 -0.04
C SER A 153 4.37 18.40 0.95
N CYS A 154 3.97 19.68 1.02
CA CYS A 154 4.34 20.63 2.06
C CYS A 154 3.11 20.94 2.91
N VAL A 155 3.20 20.72 4.22
CA VAL A 155 2.12 20.79 5.19
C VAL A 155 2.42 21.87 6.23
N ALA A 156 1.43 22.72 6.53
CA ALA A 156 1.47 23.65 7.66
C ALA A 156 1.05 22.91 8.93
N LEU A 157 1.96 22.76 9.88
CA LEU A 157 1.72 21.94 11.07
C LEU A 157 0.90 22.64 12.16
N ASP A 158 0.78 23.95 12.13
CA ASP A 158 -0.06 24.72 13.04
C ASP A 158 -1.56 24.42 12.90
N ASN A 159 -2.00 23.92 11.74
CA ASN A 159 -3.37 23.53 11.44
C ASN A 159 -3.73 22.10 11.86
N MET A 160 -2.77 21.30 12.31
CA MET A 160 -2.98 19.85 12.55
C MET A 160 -4.07 19.57 13.59
N SER A 161 -4.21 20.40 14.62
CA SER A 161 -5.28 20.24 15.61
C SER A 161 -6.68 20.35 14.97
N THR A 162 -6.87 21.29 14.06
CA THR A 162 -8.15 21.48 13.34
C THR A 162 -8.40 20.34 12.37
N LEU A 163 -7.36 19.89 11.66
CA LEU A 163 -7.44 18.77 10.72
C LEU A 163 -7.79 17.46 11.44
N ASN A 164 -7.16 17.19 12.59
CA ASN A 164 -7.48 16.02 13.40
C ASN A 164 -8.92 16.02 13.92
N GLN A 165 -9.46 17.19 14.31
CA GLN A 165 -10.86 17.31 14.72
C GLN A 165 -11.82 17.05 13.54
N ALA A 166 -11.51 17.58 12.36
CA ALA A 166 -12.31 17.34 11.15
C ALA A 166 -12.29 15.85 10.78
N PHE A 167 -11.14 15.21 10.86
CA PHE A 167 -10.98 13.79 10.62
C PHE A 167 -11.74 12.93 11.64
N ASP A 168 -11.64 13.23 12.94
CA ASP A 168 -12.37 12.49 13.98
C ASP A 168 -13.90 12.63 13.80
N GLY A 169 -14.38 13.79 13.34
CA GLY A 169 -15.78 14.00 12.95
C GLY A 169 -16.21 13.08 11.81
N MET A 170 -15.44 13.03 10.71
CA MET A 170 -15.72 12.13 9.59
C MET A 170 -15.66 10.65 10.01
N ALA A 171 -14.67 10.28 10.80
CA ALA A 171 -14.53 8.92 11.32
C ALA A 171 -15.73 8.49 12.19
N GLY A 172 -16.31 9.42 12.95
CA GLY A 172 -17.56 9.20 13.70
C GLY A 172 -18.75 8.90 12.80
N ASP A 173 -18.86 9.59 11.67
CA ASP A 173 -19.91 9.32 10.68
C ASP A 173 -19.66 8.01 9.93
N MET A 174 -18.39 7.69 9.59
CA MET A 174 -18.02 6.38 9.05
C MET A 174 -18.41 5.25 10.02
N LEU A 175 -18.11 5.40 11.30
CA LEU A 175 -18.50 4.45 12.34
C LEU A 175 -20.01 4.26 12.39
N THR A 176 -20.77 5.36 12.36
CA THR A 176 -22.25 5.34 12.35
C THR A 176 -22.80 4.68 11.08
N ALA A 177 -22.19 4.94 9.92
CA ALA A 177 -22.58 4.30 8.66
C ALA A 177 -22.51 2.78 8.74
N THR A 178 -21.56 2.23 9.51
CA THR A 178 -21.42 0.78 9.71
C THR A 178 -22.55 0.14 10.55
N ASP A 179 -23.48 0.90 11.09
CA ASP A 179 -24.66 0.36 11.80
C ASP A 179 -25.69 -0.26 10.82
N SER A 180 -25.63 0.11 9.55
CA SER A 180 -26.39 -0.52 8.48
C SER A 180 -25.49 -1.43 7.66
N LEU A 181 -25.83 -2.72 7.53
CA LEU A 181 -25.05 -3.67 6.74
C LEU A 181 -24.87 -3.20 5.30
N LEU A 182 -25.93 -2.68 4.66
CA LEU A 182 -25.85 -2.18 3.28
C LEU A 182 -24.89 -0.98 3.17
N ASN A 183 -24.96 -0.02 4.10
CA ASN A 183 -24.05 1.12 4.12
C ASN A 183 -22.61 0.66 4.38
N TYR A 184 -22.41 -0.31 5.27
CA TYR A 184 -21.10 -0.87 5.54
C TYR A 184 -20.47 -1.51 4.31
N VAL A 185 -21.24 -2.34 3.58
CA VAL A 185 -20.81 -2.96 2.33
C VAL A 185 -20.40 -1.90 1.30
N ASN A 186 -21.26 -0.91 1.09
CA ASN A 186 -21.00 0.14 0.10
C ASN A 186 -19.85 1.05 0.51
N LEU A 187 -19.71 1.39 1.79
CA LEU A 187 -18.57 2.11 2.35
C LEU A 187 -17.26 1.34 2.11
N SER A 188 -17.24 0.04 2.38
CA SER A 188 -16.06 -0.82 2.15
C SER A 188 -15.68 -0.90 0.66
N LYS A 189 -16.68 -0.97 -0.23
CA LYS A 189 -16.46 -0.89 -1.69
C LYS A 189 -15.87 0.47 -2.09
N ALA A 190 -16.38 1.57 -1.55
CA ALA A 190 -15.88 2.91 -1.81
C ALA A 190 -14.40 3.05 -1.36
N ILE A 191 -14.07 2.60 -0.16
CA ILE A 191 -12.71 2.63 0.39
C ILE A 191 -11.76 1.76 -0.45
N SER A 192 -12.22 0.64 -1.01
CA SER A 192 -11.38 -0.22 -1.86
C SER A 192 -10.87 0.47 -3.14
N GLY A 193 -11.47 1.58 -3.52
CA GLY A 193 -11.05 2.40 -4.67
C GLY A 193 -10.18 3.60 -4.31
N VAL A 194 -9.83 3.80 -3.04
CA VAL A 194 -9.00 4.93 -2.57
C VAL A 194 -7.57 4.79 -3.09
N GLN A 195 -6.93 5.93 -3.35
CA GLN A 195 -5.53 5.99 -3.76
C GLN A 195 -4.64 5.31 -2.71
N LEU A 196 -3.84 4.34 -3.16
CA LEU A 196 -2.90 3.58 -2.31
C LEU A 196 -1.48 4.09 -2.47
N TYR A 197 -0.69 3.89 -1.40
CA TYR A 197 0.73 4.18 -1.37
C TYR A 197 1.54 2.95 -0.95
N GLY A 198 2.77 2.84 -1.41
CA GLY A 198 3.67 1.72 -1.10
C GLY A 198 3.21 0.38 -1.69
N GLY A 199 3.32 -0.67 -0.90
CA GLY A 199 2.94 -2.04 -1.29
C GLY A 199 1.44 -2.28 -1.11
N ALA A 200 0.84 -2.97 -2.10
CA ALA A 200 -0.59 -3.24 -2.15
C ALA A 200 -0.91 -4.69 -2.56
N THR A 201 0.06 -5.58 -2.51
CA THR A 201 -0.09 -7.00 -2.83
C THR A 201 0.66 -7.89 -1.84
N VAL A 202 0.24 -9.15 -1.72
CA VAL A 202 0.90 -10.12 -0.81
C VAL A 202 2.39 -10.25 -1.08
N ASP A 203 2.79 -10.26 -2.37
CA ASP A 203 4.19 -10.44 -2.75
C ASP A 203 5.06 -9.18 -2.54
N GLU A 204 4.45 -8.01 -2.54
CA GLU A 204 5.13 -6.74 -2.29
C GLU A 204 5.11 -6.32 -0.82
N GLY A 205 4.26 -6.93 -0.03
CA GLY A 205 3.86 -6.47 1.29
C GLY A 205 2.77 -5.40 1.21
N PHE A 206 2.06 -5.18 2.31
CA PHE A 206 1.06 -4.13 2.43
C PHE A 206 1.59 -3.02 3.33
N SER A 207 1.56 -1.79 2.83
CA SER A 207 1.92 -0.60 3.62
C SER A 207 0.76 -0.06 4.44
N ASN A 208 -0.46 -0.58 4.21
CA ASN A 208 -1.69 -0.14 4.88
C ASN A 208 -1.87 1.38 4.86
N SER A 209 -1.50 2.01 3.74
CA SER A 209 -1.45 3.46 3.57
C SER A 209 -2.32 3.88 2.39
N VAL A 210 -3.30 4.74 2.67
CA VAL A 210 -4.26 5.27 1.69
C VAL A 210 -4.27 6.79 1.74
N ASP A 211 -4.80 7.46 0.71
CA ASP A 211 -4.91 8.91 0.70
C ASP A 211 -6.10 9.40 1.55
N LEU A 212 -5.85 10.35 2.44
CA LEU A 212 -6.83 10.89 3.38
C LEU A 212 -7.99 11.60 2.68
N GLY A 213 -7.69 12.51 1.75
CA GLY A 213 -8.73 13.30 1.09
C GLY A 213 -9.47 12.50 0.02
N ASP A 214 -8.79 11.59 -0.70
CA ASP A 214 -9.46 10.68 -1.63
C ASP A 214 -10.41 9.72 -0.89
N MET A 215 -10.05 9.29 0.33
CA MET A 215 -10.96 8.57 1.22
C MET A 215 -12.19 9.42 1.53
N ALA A 216 -12.02 10.69 1.92
CA ALA A 216 -13.12 11.58 2.22
C ALA A 216 -14.04 11.79 1.01
N VAL A 217 -13.48 11.99 -0.18
CA VAL A 217 -14.25 12.12 -1.44
C VAL A 217 -15.07 10.87 -1.72
N LYS A 218 -14.44 9.69 -1.69
CA LYS A 218 -15.11 8.43 -2.05
C LYS A 218 -16.13 7.95 -1.05
N THR A 219 -15.98 8.35 0.21
CA THR A 219 -16.93 7.99 1.28
C THR A 219 -17.99 9.07 1.55
N SER A 220 -17.97 10.18 0.82
CA SER A 220 -18.85 11.35 1.05
C SER A 220 -20.34 11.04 1.10
N GLU A 221 -20.80 10.06 0.30
CA GLU A 221 -22.19 9.61 0.30
C GLU A 221 -22.64 9.03 1.66
N PHE A 222 -21.70 8.48 2.43
CA PHE A 222 -21.97 7.80 3.72
C PHE A 222 -21.73 8.70 4.93
N VAL A 223 -20.85 9.70 4.80
CA VAL A 223 -20.45 10.60 5.91
C VAL A 223 -20.99 12.02 5.76
N GLY A 224 -21.67 12.31 4.65
CA GLY A 224 -22.34 13.61 4.43
C GLY A 224 -21.36 14.78 4.52
N ASN A 225 -21.77 15.84 5.25
CA ASN A 225 -21.04 17.11 5.29
C ASN A 225 -19.67 17.06 5.98
N THR A 226 -19.37 16.03 6.78
CA THR A 226 -18.06 15.93 7.45
C THR A 226 -16.92 15.64 6.46
N SER A 227 -17.21 15.02 5.31
CA SER A 227 -16.24 14.90 4.23
C SER A 227 -15.82 16.25 3.67
N ASP A 228 -16.78 17.16 3.42
CA ASP A 228 -16.49 18.51 2.93
C ASP A 228 -15.69 19.32 3.95
N VAL A 229 -16.02 19.19 5.24
CA VAL A 229 -15.26 19.84 6.33
C VAL A 229 -13.83 19.36 6.34
N LEU A 230 -13.61 18.04 6.25
CA LEU A 230 -12.27 17.47 6.20
C LEU A 230 -11.49 17.94 4.97
N ILE A 231 -12.10 17.87 3.78
CA ILE A 231 -11.46 18.28 2.52
C ILE A 231 -11.06 19.77 2.56
N ASN A 232 -11.94 20.64 3.04
CA ASN A 232 -11.64 22.06 3.14
C ASN A 232 -10.48 22.32 4.12
N THR A 233 -10.52 21.69 5.31
CA THR A 233 -9.44 21.82 6.30
C THR A 233 -8.12 21.24 5.77
N LEU A 234 -8.16 20.12 5.06
CA LEU A 234 -6.98 19.52 4.43
C LEU A 234 -6.36 20.45 3.38
N ASN A 235 -7.19 21.10 2.55
CA ASN A 235 -6.72 22.08 1.56
C ASN A 235 -6.13 23.35 2.19
N GLU A 236 -6.51 23.72 3.41
CA GLU A 236 -5.89 24.81 4.16
C GLU A 236 -4.58 24.39 4.82
N THR A 237 -4.44 23.09 5.11
CA THR A 237 -3.28 22.50 5.80
C THR A 237 -2.18 22.09 4.84
N VAL A 238 -2.53 21.48 3.70
CA VAL A 238 -1.59 21.12 2.64
C VAL A 238 -1.36 22.33 1.74
N LEU A 239 -0.26 23.03 1.95
CA LEU A 239 0.04 24.29 1.24
C LEU A 239 0.48 24.09 -0.20
N TYR A 240 1.17 23.00 -0.47
CA TYR A 240 1.66 22.64 -1.79
C TYR A 240 1.81 21.12 -1.91
N ARG A 241 1.62 20.58 -3.11
CA ARG A 241 1.88 19.17 -3.39
C ARG A 241 2.23 18.96 -4.85
N VAL A 242 3.01 17.92 -5.09
CA VAL A 242 3.28 17.38 -6.42
C VAL A 242 2.84 15.91 -6.46
N CYS A 243 2.23 15.51 -7.57
CA CYS A 243 1.84 14.11 -7.76
C CYS A 243 1.93 13.73 -9.24
N GLY A 244 2.30 12.48 -9.48
CA GLY A 244 2.36 11.89 -10.81
C GLY A 244 0.99 11.38 -11.30
N GLU A 245 0.95 10.96 -12.57
CA GLU A 245 -0.26 10.44 -13.22
C GLU A 245 -0.92 9.31 -12.43
N ARG A 246 -0.13 8.39 -11.85
CA ARG A 246 -0.65 7.24 -11.08
C ARG A 246 -1.05 7.60 -9.66
N LYS A 247 -0.73 8.79 -9.21
CA LYS A 247 -1.05 9.36 -7.91
C LYS A 247 -1.95 10.59 -8.03
N ALA A 248 -2.72 10.67 -9.11
CA ALA A 248 -3.55 11.84 -9.43
C ALA A 248 -4.58 12.19 -8.36
N ASN A 249 -4.99 11.21 -7.56
CA ASN A 249 -5.91 11.43 -6.43
C ASN A 249 -5.19 11.77 -5.11
N SER A 250 -3.86 11.91 -5.14
CA SER A 250 -3.11 12.31 -3.95
C SER A 250 -3.54 13.69 -3.46
N THR A 251 -3.91 13.80 -2.20
CA THR A 251 -4.31 15.06 -1.56
C THR A 251 -3.27 15.65 -0.63
N GLY A 252 -2.15 14.94 -0.44
CA GLY A 252 -0.96 15.42 0.26
C GLY A 252 -0.75 14.83 1.65
N LEU A 253 -1.70 14.07 2.20
CA LEU A 253 -1.50 13.28 3.40
C LEU A 253 -2.08 11.88 3.24
N ALA A 254 -1.30 10.90 3.67
CA ALA A 254 -1.74 9.53 3.80
C ALA A 254 -2.44 9.29 5.14
N LEU A 255 -3.16 8.19 5.23
CA LEU A 255 -3.83 7.68 6.42
C LEU A 255 -3.59 6.17 6.50
N TYR A 256 -3.39 5.63 7.70
CA TYR A 256 -3.40 4.20 7.91
C TYR A 256 -4.79 3.62 7.67
N TYR A 257 -4.86 2.58 6.85
CA TYR A 257 -6.06 1.75 6.68
C TYR A 257 -5.65 0.30 6.41
N PRO A 258 -6.13 -0.68 7.18
CA PRO A 258 -5.69 -2.07 7.06
C PRO A 258 -6.20 -2.70 5.76
N LEU A 259 -5.38 -2.70 4.73
CA LEU A 259 -5.62 -3.39 3.45
C LEU A 259 -5.46 -4.90 3.61
N TRP A 260 -4.62 -5.29 4.56
CA TRP A 260 -4.37 -6.64 5.01
C TRP A 260 -4.30 -6.66 6.54
N GLU A 261 -5.11 -7.51 7.16
CA GLU A 261 -5.17 -7.59 8.62
C GLU A 261 -3.84 -8.11 9.20
N ASN A 262 -3.27 -7.30 10.08
CA ASN A 262 -2.14 -7.64 10.92
C ASN A 262 -2.45 -7.12 12.33
N ASN A 263 -2.71 -8.01 13.26
CA ASN A 263 -3.14 -7.64 14.61
C ASN A 263 -2.08 -6.83 15.36
N ASP A 264 -0.80 -7.18 15.22
CA ASP A 264 0.29 -6.47 15.89
C ASP A 264 0.42 -5.03 15.37
N GLU A 265 0.35 -4.85 14.05
CA GLU A 265 0.39 -3.55 13.40
C GLU A 265 -0.84 -2.68 13.75
N LEU A 266 -2.02 -3.29 13.76
CA LEU A 266 -3.25 -2.59 14.15
C LEU A 266 -3.20 -2.17 15.62
N GLN A 267 -2.67 -3.01 16.53
CA GLN A 267 -2.48 -2.68 17.92
C GLN A 267 -1.54 -1.48 18.09
N GLU A 268 -0.42 -1.47 17.39
CA GLU A 268 0.53 -0.34 17.39
C GLU A 268 -0.12 0.94 16.86
N TYR A 269 -0.92 0.85 15.79
CA TYR A 269 -1.69 1.99 15.30
C TYR A 269 -2.67 2.55 16.34
N MET A 270 -3.31 1.68 17.12
CA MET A 270 -4.23 2.11 18.20
C MET A 270 -3.52 2.94 19.28
N GLU A 271 -2.22 2.75 19.48
CA GLU A 271 -1.42 3.56 20.40
C GLU A 271 -1.04 4.91 19.80
N ILE A 272 -0.72 4.94 18.50
CA ILE A 272 -0.28 6.14 17.78
C ILE A 272 -1.43 7.11 17.49
N SER A 273 -2.56 6.60 17.03
CA SER A 273 -3.66 7.44 16.52
C SER A 273 -4.32 8.30 17.60
N ASN A 274 -4.50 9.58 17.31
CA ASN A 274 -5.20 10.53 18.17
C ASN A 274 -6.74 10.51 17.98
N SER A 275 -7.26 9.91 16.89
CA SER A 275 -8.70 9.84 16.61
C SER A 275 -9.35 8.66 17.33
N VAL A 276 -10.15 8.96 18.35
CA VAL A 276 -10.93 7.97 19.09
C VAL A 276 -11.95 7.29 18.18
N LYS A 277 -12.65 8.08 17.35
CA LYS A 277 -13.71 7.57 16.47
C LYS A 277 -13.14 6.67 15.35
N TYR A 278 -11.97 7.01 14.82
CA TYR A 278 -11.33 6.18 13.81
C TYR A 278 -10.85 4.85 14.40
N LYS A 279 -10.31 4.86 15.61
CA LYS A 279 -9.97 3.63 16.34
C LYS A 279 -11.19 2.74 16.56
N GLU A 280 -12.32 3.32 16.97
CA GLU A 280 -13.60 2.58 17.12
C GLU A 280 -14.07 2.03 15.76
N PHE A 281 -13.95 2.81 14.68
CA PHE A 281 -14.29 2.37 13.33
C PHE A 281 -13.41 1.19 12.89
N LEU A 282 -12.09 1.30 13.03
CA LEU A 282 -11.17 0.21 12.65
C LEU A 282 -11.43 -1.07 13.45
N ARG A 283 -11.65 -0.95 14.77
CA ARG A 283 -12.03 -2.10 15.60
C ARG A 283 -13.30 -2.78 15.08
N LYS A 284 -14.26 -2.01 14.60
CA LYS A 284 -15.54 -2.53 14.12
C LYS A 284 -15.44 -3.22 12.76
N ILE A 285 -14.53 -2.77 11.88
CA ILE A 285 -14.37 -3.33 10.55
C ILE A 285 -13.34 -4.47 10.46
N CYS A 286 -12.37 -4.52 11.35
CA CYS A 286 -11.35 -5.57 11.38
C CYS A 286 -11.90 -6.83 12.05
N THR A 287 -12.02 -7.91 11.30
CA THR A 287 -12.56 -9.19 11.77
C THR A 287 -11.45 -10.01 12.42
N GLY A 288 -11.71 -10.54 13.63
CA GLY A 288 -10.74 -11.41 14.31
C GLY A 288 -9.61 -10.69 15.06
N CYS A 289 -9.59 -9.38 15.07
CA CYS A 289 -8.63 -8.60 15.85
C CYS A 289 -9.01 -8.56 17.33
N ASN A 290 -8.24 -9.21 18.18
CA ASN A 290 -8.30 -9.03 19.63
C ASN A 290 -7.48 -7.80 20.03
N VAL A 291 -7.98 -6.61 19.69
CA VAL A 291 -7.35 -5.35 20.11
C VAL A 291 -7.73 -5.13 21.58
N GLU A 292 -6.81 -5.36 22.49
CA GLU A 292 -6.99 -5.06 23.91
C GLU A 292 -6.92 -3.53 24.09
N ASP A 293 -8.06 -2.92 24.40
CA ASP A 293 -8.07 -1.56 24.94
C ASP A 293 -7.97 -1.64 26.45
N SER A 294 -6.93 -1.05 27.01
CA SER A 294 -6.73 -0.99 28.47
C SER A 294 -7.82 -0.20 29.22
N SER A 295 -8.75 0.43 28.51
CA SER A 295 -9.79 1.27 29.11
C SER A 295 -11.23 0.77 28.97
N ASN A 296 -11.55 -0.14 28.02
CA ASN A 296 -12.92 -0.66 27.86
C ASN A 296 -12.91 -2.06 27.26
N THR A 297 -13.06 -3.07 28.11
CA THR A 297 -13.28 -4.46 27.72
C THR A 297 -14.73 -4.69 27.28
N GLU A 298 -15.20 -4.03 26.23
CA GLU A 298 -16.36 -4.54 25.51
C GLU A 298 -15.87 -5.54 24.46
N ASP A 299 -16.32 -6.78 24.64
CA ASP A 299 -15.95 -7.96 23.87
C ASP A 299 -16.15 -7.69 22.35
N PHE A 300 -15.08 -7.57 21.58
CA PHE A 300 -15.11 -7.30 20.15
C PHE A 300 -15.85 -8.40 19.37
N ASN A 301 -15.88 -9.61 19.90
CA ASN A 301 -16.66 -10.73 19.38
C ASN A 301 -18.18 -10.49 19.39
N SER A 302 -18.64 -9.40 19.99
CA SER A 302 -20.04 -9.00 20.04
C SER A 302 -20.41 -7.86 19.08
N SER A 303 -19.49 -7.42 18.21
CA SER A 303 -19.83 -6.38 17.24
C SER A 303 -20.97 -6.88 16.33
N TRP A 304 -22.01 -6.06 16.21
CA TRP A 304 -23.19 -6.38 15.40
C TRP A 304 -22.82 -6.76 13.97
N ALA A 305 -21.91 -6.03 13.35
CA ALA A 305 -21.47 -6.26 11.99
C ALA A 305 -20.85 -7.64 11.81
N TRP A 306 -19.98 -8.08 12.72
CA TRP A 306 -19.35 -9.40 12.69
C TRP A 306 -20.37 -10.54 12.91
N ASN A 307 -21.27 -10.39 13.88
CA ASN A 307 -22.28 -11.40 14.15
C ASN A 307 -23.28 -11.51 12.99
N THR A 308 -23.69 -10.39 12.43
CA THR A 308 -24.59 -10.37 11.27
C THR A 308 -23.89 -10.94 10.04
N TYR A 309 -22.64 -10.54 9.77
CA TYR A 309 -21.82 -11.09 8.70
C TYR A 309 -21.66 -12.60 8.82
N ASN A 310 -21.28 -13.11 9.97
CA ASN A 310 -21.12 -14.56 10.17
C ASN A 310 -22.44 -15.32 9.98
N GLN A 311 -23.57 -14.79 10.44
CA GLN A 311 -24.87 -15.41 10.24
C GLN A 311 -25.23 -15.43 8.74
N ASP A 312 -25.10 -14.32 8.04
CA ASP A 312 -25.42 -14.23 6.62
C ASP A 312 -24.49 -15.08 5.76
N MET A 313 -23.18 -15.12 6.11
CA MET A 313 -22.22 -15.94 5.39
C MET A 313 -22.33 -17.43 5.69
N GLN A 314 -22.78 -17.84 6.88
CA GLN A 314 -23.07 -19.24 7.18
C GLN A 314 -24.31 -19.74 6.45
N THR A 315 -25.25 -18.86 6.15
CA THR A 315 -26.48 -19.18 5.40
C THR A 315 -26.31 -19.07 3.90
N MET A 316 -25.18 -18.51 3.43
CA MET A 316 -24.93 -18.36 2.00
C MET A 316 -24.66 -19.69 1.33
N GLU A 317 -25.51 -20.05 0.39
CA GLU A 317 -25.33 -21.22 -0.47
C GLU A 317 -24.70 -20.80 -1.81
N TYR A 318 -23.64 -21.50 -2.23
CA TYR A 318 -23.13 -21.43 -3.59
C TYR A 318 -22.93 -22.83 -4.15
N LYS A 319 -23.13 -22.97 -5.44
CA LYS A 319 -22.98 -24.24 -6.15
C LYS A 319 -22.06 -24.05 -7.33
N THR A 320 -21.10 -24.95 -7.48
CA THR A 320 -20.35 -25.09 -8.71
C THR A 320 -20.99 -26.22 -9.52
N ILE A 321 -21.26 -25.93 -10.78
CA ILE A 321 -21.90 -26.85 -11.72
C ILE A 321 -20.93 -27.12 -12.86
N LEU A 322 -20.65 -28.39 -13.12
CA LEU A 322 -19.95 -28.83 -14.31
C LEU A 322 -20.96 -29.57 -15.21
N ASP A 323 -21.36 -28.92 -16.32
CA ASP A 323 -22.22 -29.50 -17.33
C ASP A 323 -21.44 -29.58 -18.66
N GLY A 324 -21.04 -30.80 -19.00
CA GLY A 324 -20.16 -31.02 -20.14
C GLY A 324 -18.84 -30.27 -19.99
N ASN A 325 -18.62 -29.26 -20.83
CA ASN A 325 -17.43 -28.39 -20.77
C ASN A 325 -17.71 -27.02 -20.11
N SER A 326 -18.89 -26.80 -19.58
CA SER A 326 -19.28 -25.55 -18.90
C SER A 326 -19.04 -25.68 -17.40
N TYR A 327 -18.20 -24.84 -16.86
CA TYR A 327 -17.95 -24.72 -15.43
C TYR A 327 -18.60 -23.42 -14.93
N GLU A 328 -19.63 -23.55 -14.10
CA GLU A 328 -20.49 -22.45 -13.66
C GLU A 328 -20.50 -22.36 -12.14
N LEU A 329 -20.51 -21.14 -11.63
CA LEU A 329 -20.74 -20.82 -10.21
C LEU A 329 -22.10 -20.13 -10.09
N ASN A 330 -22.95 -20.64 -9.21
CA ASN A 330 -24.23 -20.04 -8.83
C ASN A 330 -24.18 -19.68 -7.34
N ILE A 331 -24.33 -18.39 -7.04
CA ILE A 331 -24.39 -17.85 -5.69
C ILE A 331 -25.86 -17.52 -5.38
N LEU A 332 -26.37 -18.07 -4.30
CA LEU A 332 -27.78 -17.94 -3.92
C LEU A 332 -27.95 -16.87 -2.83
N GLY A 333 -27.82 -15.60 -3.20
CA GLY A 333 -28.07 -14.44 -2.33
C GLY A 333 -26.81 -13.67 -1.93
N ASN A 334 -27.02 -12.50 -1.35
CA ASN A 334 -25.99 -11.60 -0.77
C ASN A 334 -24.81 -11.27 -1.70
N MET A 335 -25.07 -11.11 -3.00
CA MET A 335 -24.04 -10.75 -3.99
C MET A 335 -23.28 -9.48 -3.62
N ASP A 336 -23.94 -8.55 -2.94
CA ASP A 336 -23.32 -7.30 -2.47
C ASP A 336 -22.15 -7.52 -1.51
N MET A 337 -22.11 -8.69 -0.86
CA MET A 337 -21.01 -9.05 0.04
C MET A 337 -19.71 -9.43 -0.67
N PHE A 338 -19.73 -9.57 -2.01
CA PHE A 338 -18.55 -9.95 -2.77
C PHE A 338 -17.92 -8.77 -3.50
N LYS A 339 -16.60 -8.73 -3.43
CA LYS A 339 -15.74 -7.77 -4.12
C LYS A 339 -15.29 -8.30 -5.48
N SER A 340 -15.00 -9.60 -5.58
CA SER A 340 -14.60 -10.23 -6.83
C SER A 340 -14.96 -11.72 -6.88
N VAL A 341 -15.12 -12.20 -8.11
CA VAL A 341 -15.20 -13.63 -8.46
C VAL A 341 -14.13 -13.90 -9.50
N ASP A 342 -13.24 -14.83 -9.20
CA ASP A 342 -12.11 -15.20 -10.03
C ASP A 342 -12.09 -16.73 -10.24
N ILE A 343 -11.33 -17.21 -11.23
CA ILE A 343 -10.97 -18.62 -11.32
C ILE A 343 -9.45 -18.77 -11.16
N ASN A 344 -9.07 -19.51 -10.14
CA ASN A 344 -7.70 -19.95 -9.93
C ASN A 344 -7.36 -21.12 -10.87
N VAL A 345 -6.17 -21.09 -11.47
CA VAL A 345 -5.69 -22.13 -12.37
C VAL A 345 -4.44 -22.76 -11.81
N TYR A 346 -4.49 -24.08 -11.66
CA TYR A 346 -3.37 -24.87 -11.17
C TYR A 346 -2.96 -25.90 -12.23
N LYS A 347 -1.65 -26.09 -12.39
CA LYS A 347 -1.10 -27.16 -13.20
C LYS A 347 -0.74 -28.34 -12.32
N ALA A 348 -1.33 -29.51 -12.57
CA ALA A 348 -1.04 -30.72 -11.83
C ALA A 348 0.29 -31.35 -12.27
N ASP A 349 1.13 -31.73 -11.30
CA ASP A 349 2.27 -32.59 -11.53
C ASP A 349 1.87 -34.06 -11.24
N LYS A 350 1.76 -34.84 -12.32
CA LYS A 350 1.36 -36.25 -12.22
C LYS A 350 2.33 -37.13 -11.43
N LYS A 351 3.58 -36.70 -11.23
CA LYS A 351 4.60 -37.48 -10.52
C LYS A 351 4.61 -37.28 -9.04
N SER A 352 4.54 -36.02 -8.62
CA SER A 352 4.55 -35.64 -7.18
C SER A 352 3.16 -35.61 -6.57
N GLY A 353 2.11 -35.46 -7.37
CA GLY A 353 0.76 -35.17 -6.90
C GLY A 353 0.53 -33.71 -6.53
N ASN A 354 1.55 -32.86 -6.67
CA ASN A 354 1.49 -31.45 -6.31
C ASN A 354 0.82 -30.61 -7.40
N TYR A 355 0.40 -29.41 -7.03
CA TYR A 355 -0.27 -28.46 -7.91
C TYR A 355 0.49 -27.15 -7.93
N THR A 356 0.91 -26.70 -9.12
CA THR A 356 1.54 -25.39 -9.30
C THR A 356 0.47 -24.36 -9.65
N TYR A 357 0.31 -23.34 -8.80
CA TYR A 357 -0.55 -22.19 -9.09
C TYR A 357 0.07 -21.37 -10.22
N ILE A 358 -0.62 -21.25 -11.34
CA ILE A 358 -0.14 -20.54 -12.52
C ILE A 358 -0.81 -19.19 -12.74
N GLY A 359 -1.68 -18.80 -11.83
CA GLY A 359 -2.39 -17.54 -11.83
C GLY A 359 -3.90 -17.70 -11.80
N LYS A 360 -4.58 -16.56 -11.85
CA LYS A 360 -6.03 -16.47 -11.91
C LYS A 360 -6.48 -15.65 -13.11
N TYR A 361 -7.75 -15.78 -13.46
CA TYR A 361 -8.40 -14.88 -14.39
C TYR A 361 -9.77 -14.46 -13.86
N SER A 362 -10.12 -13.20 -14.17
CA SER A 362 -11.32 -12.52 -13.68
C SER A 362 -12.29 -12.15 -14.81
N ASP A 363 -11.91 -12.44 -16.07
CA ASP A 363 -12.74 -12.18 -17.26
C ASP A 363 -13.73 -13.34 -17.43
N LEU A 364 -14.79 -13.29 -16.60
CA LEU A 364 -15.85 -14.28 -16.56
C LEU A 364 -17.10 -13.72 -17.26
N ASP A 365 -17.90 -14.61 -17.85
CA ASP A 365 -19.27 -14.28 -18.26
C ASP A 365 -20.15 -14.29 -17.01
N GLY A 366 -20.27 -13.12 -16.36
CA GLY A 366 -20.87 -12.97 -15.03
C GLY A 366 -22.08 -12.06 -15.02
N ASP A 367 -23.18 -12.57 -14.48
CA ASP A 367 -24.36 -11.81 -14.08
C ASP A 367 -24.33 -11.59 -12.57
N TRP A 368 -23.90 -10.39 -12.14
CA TRP A 368 -23.81 -10.03 -10.73
C TRP A 368 -25.17 -9.94 -10.04
N ASP A 369 -26.21 -9.53 -10.77
CA ASP A 369 -27.56 -9.42 -10.20
C ASP A 369 -28.17 -10.80 -9.95
N ALA A 370 -27.91 -11.74 -10.86
CA ALA A 370 -28.38 -13.12 -10.74
C ALA A 370 -27.43 -14.00 -9.91
N GLY A 371 -26.20 -13.57 -9.63
CA GLY A 371 -25.18 -14.37 -8.94
C GLY A 371 -24.65 -15.54 -9.77
N ILE A 372 -24.66 -15.43 -11.11
CA ILE A 372 -24.30 -16.52 -12.02
C ILE A 372 -23.01 -16.14 -12.75
N PHE A 373 -21.99 -17.00 -12.67
CA PHE A 373 -20.70 -16.79 -13.33
C PHE A 373 -20.31 -18.03 -14.12
N LYS A 374 -19.92 -17.84 -15.37
CA LYS A 374 -19.52 -18.92 -16.28
C LYS A 374 -18.06 -18.76 -16.67
N ASP A 375 -17.37 -19.90 -16.70
CA ASP A 375 -16.03 -20.00 -17.22
C ASP A 375 -16.03 -19.73 -18.73
N ASN A 376 -15.22 -18.75 -19.17
CA ASN A 376 -14.97 -18.43 -20.57
C ASN A 376 -13.48 -18.55 -20.92
N PHE A 377 -12.71 -19.34 -20.16
CA PHE A 377 -11.28 -19.49 -20.32
C PHE A 377 -10.89 -19.88 -21.74
N ASN A 378 -10.09 -19.06 -22.39
CA ASN A 378 -9.66 -19.25 -23.78
C ASN A 378 -8.34 -20.01 -23.93
N GLY A 379 -7.87 -20.67 -22.88
CA GLY A 379 -6.63 -21.45 -22.88
C GLY A 379 -5.34 -20.61 -22.78
N LYS A 380 -5.43 -19.29 -22.53
CA LYS A 380 -4.25 -18.41 -22.48
C LYS A 380 -4.04 -17.85 -21.08
N MET A 381 -2.78 -17.92 -20.64
CA MET A 381 -2.30 -17.28 -19.40
C MET A 381 -1.12 -16.36 -19.68
N LEU A 382 -0.86 -15.43 -18.77
CA LEU A 382 0.26 -14.52 -18.88
C LEU A 382 1.57 -15.26 -18.65
N ARG A 383 2.56 -15.00 -19.50
CA ARG A 383 3.89 -15.61 -19.45
C ARG A 383 4.97 -14.56 -19.48
N LEU A 384 5.96 -14.73 -18.62
CA LEU A 384 7.20 -13.95 -18.59
C LEU A 384 8.33 -14.82 -19.15
N CYS A 385 8.99 -14.35 -20.19
CA CYS A 385 10.06 -15.12 -20.87
C CYS A 385 9.64 -16.56 -21.23
N GLY A 386 8.38 -16.76 -21.64
CA GLY A 386 7.82 -18.07 -22.00
C GLY A 386 7.46 -18.98 -20.82
N LYS A 387 7.57 -18.52 -19.58
CA LYS A 387 7.18 -19.24 -18.35
C LYS A 387 5.92 -18.62 -17.75
N ASN A 388 5.09 -19.46 -17.13
CA ASN A 388 3.93 -18.97 -16.41
C ASN A 388 4.36 -18.04 -15.30
N ILE A 389 3.54 -17.01 -15.03
CA ILE A 389 3.66 -16.11 -13.89
C ILE A 389 2.29 -15.96 -13.26
N SER A 390 2.27 -15.82 -11.95
CA SER A 390 1.09 -15.39 -11.21
C SER A 390 1.18 -13.88 -11.01
N VAL A 391 0.18 -13.14 -11.44
CA VAL A 391 0.15 -11.69 -11.34
C VAL A 391 -0.94 -11.24 -10.38
N ASN A 392 -0.65 -10.19 -9.61
CA ASN A 392 -1.60 -9.47 -8.80
C ASN A 392 -1.80 -8.07 -9.37
N LEU A 393 -3.04 -7.60 -9.42
CA LEU A 393 -3.35 -6.24 -9.83
C LEU A 393 -2.87 -5.26 -8.77
N VAL A 394 -2.12 -4.24 -9.19
CA VAL A 394 -1.63 -3.15 -8.33
C VAL A 394 -2.52 -1.93 -8.47
N GLY A 395 -2.94 -1.59 -9.70
CA GLY A 395 -3.81 -0.45 -9.95
C GLY A 395 -4.38 -0.45 -11.36
N LYS A 396 -5.53 0.23 -11.49
CA LYS A 396 -6.20 0.50 -12.77
C LYS A 396 -6.15 1.99 -13.05
N TYR A 397 -5.80 2.32 -14.29
CA TYR A 397 -5.64 3.69 -14.78
C TYR A 397 -6.36 3.84 -16.11
N ASP A 398 -6.49 5.06 -16.59
CA ASP A 398 -7.12 5.30 -17.90
C ASP A 398 -6.26 4.69 -19.02
N GLY A 399 -6.82 3.74 -19.73
CA GLY A 399 -6.18 3.03 -20.84
C GLY A 399 -5.15 1.95 -20.45
N TYR A 400 -4.83 1.75 -19.18
CA TYR A 400 -3.89 0.69 -18.77
C TYR A 400 -4.06 0.21 -17.33
N GLU A 401 -3.51 -0.96 -17.04
CA GLU A 401 -3.44 -1.57 -15.72
C GLU A 401 -2.00 -1.91 -15.35
N ILE A 402 -1.67 -1.88 -14.06
CA ILE A 402 -0.37 -2.31 -13.54
C ILE A 402 -0.55 -3.58 -12.74
N TYR A 403 0.26 -4.57 -13.07
CA TYR A 403 0.35 -5.84 -12.38
C TYR A 403 1.72 -6.03 -11.74
N SER A 404 1.76 -6.82 -10.68
CA SER A 404 2.97 -7.26 -9.99
C SER A 404 3.05 -8.78 -9.98
N ALA A 405 4.26 -9.32 -10.16
CA ALA A 405 4.51 -10.75 -10.03
C ALA A 405 5.85 -11.04 -9.35
N PRO A 406 5.91 -12.00 -8.40
CA PRO A 406 7.14 -12.34 -7.70
C PRO A 406 8.14 -13.03 -8.61
N ILE A 407 9.39 -12.60 -8.53
CA ILE A 407 10.52 -13.12 -9.32
C ILE A 407 11.79 -13.19 -8.47
N ILE A 408 12.76 -13.98 -8.95
CA ILE A 408 14.18 -13.79 -8.63
C ILE A 408 14.83 -12.98 -9.75
N LEU A 409 15.34 -11.80 -9.44
CA LEU A 409 16.08 -10.93 -10.34
C LEU A 409 17.56 -10.94 -9.96
N ASN A 410 18.43 -11.48 -10.81
CA ASN A 410 19.88 -11.58 -10.56
C ASN A 410 20.21 -12.22 -9.19
N GLY A 411 19.44 -13.23 -8.79
CA GLY A 411 19.64 -13.97 -7.54
C GLY A 411 18.97 -13.33 -6.31
N LYS A 412 18.25 -12.21 -6.45
CA LYS A 412 17.51 -11.56 -5.36
C LYS A 412 16.00 -11.61 -5.61
N ARG A 413 15.21 -11.86 -4.54
CA ARG A 413 13.75 -11.76 -4.61
C ARG A 413 13.34 -10.33 -4.95
N SER A 414 12.36 -10.18 -5.81
CA SER A 414 11.82 -8.91 -6.26
C SER A 414 10.46 -9.14 -6.91
N ASN A 415 9.75 -8.08 -7.28
CA ASN A 415 8.47 -8.14 -7.97
C ASN A 415 8.59 -7.42 -9.31
N VAL A 416 8.32 -8.11 -10.41
CA VAL A 416 8.28 -7.47 -11.73
C VAL A 416 6.98 -6.69 -11.87
N ARG A 417 7.08 -5.41 -12.22
CA ARG A 417 5.94 -4.56 -12.55
C ARG A 417 5.67 -4.63 -14.05
N ILE A 418 4.42 -4.94 -14.40
CA ILE A 418 3.96 -5.19 -15.76
C ILE A 418 2.81 -4.24 -16.04
N MET A 419 2.94 -3.44 -17.08
CA MET A 419 1.86 -2.61 -17.61
C MET A 419 1.10 -3.38 -18.69
N HIS A 420 -0.20 -3.41 -18.60
CA HIS A 420 -1.14 -3.89 -19.61
C HIS A 420 -1.84 -2.68 -20.25
N ASP A 421 -1.55 -2.41 -21.51
CA ASP A 421 -2.30 -1.46 -22.33
C ASP A 421 -3.64 -2.12 -22.69
N THR A 422 -4.74 -1.61 -22.12
CA THR A 422 -6.05 -2.24 -22.27
C THR A 422 -6.68 -2.01 -23.63
N GLU A 423 -6.28 -0.95 -24.35
CA GLU A 423 -6.77 -0.67 -25.70
C GLU A 423 -6.11 -1.60 -26.74
N LYS A 424 -4.80 -1.87 -26.55
CA LYS A 424 -4.02 -2.68 -27.52
C LYS A 424 -3.89 -4.15 -27.10
N ASP A 425 -4.41 -4.53 -25.90
CA ASP A 425 -4.17 -5.83 -25.25
C ASP A 425 -2.68 -6.23 -25.30
N SER A 426 -1.81 -5.29 -24.94
CA SER A 426 -0.36 -5.48 -24.98
C SER A 426 0.29 -5.29 -23.63
N TYR A 427 1.35 -6.06 -23.36
CA TYR A 427 2.02 -6.10 -22.08
C TYR A 427 3.45 -5.59 -22.17
N LYS A 428 3.87 -4.78 -21.20
CA LYS A 428 5.24 -4.23 -21.11
C LYS A 428 5.76 -4.32 -19.69
N ILE A 429 7.01 -4.77 -19.53
CA ILE A 429 7.72 -4.68 -18.25
C ILE A 429 8.13 -3.22 -18.05
N ILE A 430 7.76 -2.62 -16.92
CA ILE A 430 8.15 -1.26 -16.55
C ILE A 430 9.31 -1.23 -15.55
N GLY A 431 9.55 -2.32 -14.83
CA GLY A 431 10.67 -2.45 -13.90
C GLY A 431 10.48 -3.62 -12.95
N ALA A 432 11.31 -3.65 -11.91
CA ALA A 432 11.15 -4.56 -10.77
C ALA A 432 11.34 -3.80 -9.46
N TRP A 433 10.49 -4.08 -8.48
CA TRP A 433 10.53 -3.47 -7.15
C TRP A 433 10.68 -4.54 -6.07
N GLY A 434 11.50 -4.24 -5.05
CA GLY A 434 11.76 -5.16 -3.93
C GLY A 434 10.55 -5.37 -3.01
N GLY A 435 9.62 -4.42 -3.00
CA GLY A 435 8.49 -4.43 -2.08
C GLY A 435 8.85 -3.84 -0.72
N LEU A 436 8.12 -4.26 0.31
CA LEU A 436 8.44 -4.03 1.70
C LEU A 436 9.22 -5.22 2.26
N ASP A 437 10.18 -4.96 3.13
CA ASP A 437 10.90 -6.00 3.85
C ASP A 437 9.95 -6.66 4.86
N SER A 438 9.75 -7.96 4.72
CA SER A 438 8.79 -8.73 5.55
C SER A 438 9.17 -8.83 7.02
N THR A 439 10.40 -8.44 7.40
CA THR A 439 10.89 -8.54 8.78
C THR A 439 10.79 -7.24 9.55
N ASN A 440 10.82 -6.10 8.86
CA ASN A 440 10.88 -4.79 9.49
C ASN A 440 10.10 -3.69 8.75
N GLY A 441 9.32 -4.04 7.72
CA GLY A 441 8.46 -3.11 6.99
C GLY A 441 9.18 -2.06 6.14
N ARG A 442 10.52 -2.05 6.11
CA ARG A 442 11.33 -1.12 5.32
C ARG A 442 10.97 -1.18 3.84
N ALA A 443 10.64 -0.05 3.23
CA ALA A 443 10.42 0.02 1.80
C ALA A 443 11.74 -0.04 1.02
N TYR A 444 11.80 -0.90 -0.01
CA TYR A 444 12.91 -0.87 -0.97
C TYR A 444 12.72 0.30 -1.94
N THR A 445 13.69 1.18 -2.01
CA THR A 445 13.57 2.50 -2.62
C THR A 445 13.68 2.53 -4.16
N ASN A 446 14.03 1.43 -4.82
CA ASN A 446 14.37 1.47 -6.25
C ASN A 446 13.48 0.57 -7.11
N LEU A 447 12.68 1.17 -7.98
CA LEU A 447 12.17 0.50 -9.16
C LEU A 447 13.33 0.29 -10.15
N LYS A 448 13.91 -0.91 -10.19
CA LYS A 448 15.01 -1.23 -11.12
C LYS A 448 14.48 -1.41 -12.53
N LYS A 449 15.04 -0.71 -13.49
CA LYS A 449 14.86 -1.02 -14.90
C LYS A 449 15.49 -2.39 -15.17
N ILE A 450 14.73 -3.29 -15.80
CA ILE A 450 15.23 -4.63 -16.17
C ILE A 450 15.85 -4.54 -17.55
N GLY A 451 17.13 -4.88 -17.64
CA GLY A 451 17.90 -4.90 -18.87
C GLY A 451 17.83 -6.25 -19.62
N SER A 452 18.24 -6.25 -20.89
CA SER A 452 18.18 -7.43 -21.76
C SER A 452 19.03 -8.62 -21.27
N PHE A 453 20.01 -8.37 -20.41
CA PHE A 453 20.93 -9.41 -19.90
C PHE A 453 20.61 -9.82 -18.46
N ASP A 454 19.65 -9.17 -17.80
CA ASP A 454 19.24 -9.54 -16.45
C ASP A 454 18.62 -10.94 -16.44
N LYS A 455 18.98 -11.70 -15.41
CA LYS A 455 18.45 -13.06 -15.19
C LYS A 455 17.17 -12.96 -14.38
N ILE A 456 16.09 -13.49 -14.92
CA ILE A 456 14.77 -13.48 -14.30
C ILE A 456 14.30 -14.92 -14.14
N THR A 457 13.76 -15.22 -12.97
CA THR A 457 13.09 -16.50 -12.69
C THR A 457 11.75 -16.20 -12.02
N PRO A 458 10.61 -16.54 -12.62
CA PRO A 458 9.31 -16.47 -11.94
C PRO A 458 9.27 -17.33 -10.68
N ILE A 459 8.60 -16.85 -9.65
CA ILE A 459 8.26 -17.60 -8.45
C ILE A 459 6.79 -17.99 -8.55
N LEU A 460 6.48 -19.27 -8.33
CA LEU A 460 5.12 -19.79 -8.34
C LEU A 460 4.89 -20.58 -7.07
N ALA A 461 3.72 -20.45 -6.46
CA ALA A 461 3.34 -21.29 -5.34
C ALA A 461 3.04 -22.71 -5.80
N VAL A 462 3.59 -23.71 -5.09
CA VAL A 462 3.27 -25.13 -5.27
C VAL A 462 2.59 -25.63 -4.03
N TYR A 463 1.42 -26.20 -4.22
CA TYR A 463 0.61 -26.79 -3.16
C TYR A 463 0.75 -28.31 -3.18
N ASP A 464 0.89 -28.92 -2.02
CA ASP A 464 0.79 -30.37 -1.83
C ASP A 464 -0.68 -30.80 -1.66
N VAL A 465 -0.91 -32.08 -1.42
CA VAL A 465 -2.25 -32.64 -1.21
C VAL A 465 -2.90 -32.19 0.12
N GLU A 466 -2.11 -31.66 1.06
CA GLU A 466 -2.55 -31.12 2.34
C GLU A 466 -2.74 -29.58 2.29
N HIS A 467 -2.63 -28.98 1.08
CA HIS A 467 -2.70 -27.55 0.82
C HIS A 467 -1.57 -26.70 1.43
N ASN A 468 -0.47 -27.30 1.87
CA ASN A 468 0.73 -26.54 2.23
C ASN A 468 1.37 -25.95 0.96
N SER A 469 1.80 -24.71 1.02
CA SER A 469 2.42 -24.03 -0.11
C SER A 469 3.92 -23.83 0.07
N ASN A 470 4.67 -24.01 -1.02
CA ASN A 470 6.09 -23.69 -1.10
C ASN A 470 6.38 -22.94 -2.40
N ASP A 471 7.40 -22.09 -2.38
CA ASP A 471 7.86 -21.39 -3.58
C ASP A 471 8.57 -22.35 -4.54
N ASN A 472 8.12 -22.37 -5.78
CA ASN A 472 8.80 -23.10 -6.87
C ASN A 472 9.66 -22.13 -7.69
N ILE A 473 10.96 -22.31 -7.61
CA ILE A 473 11.97 -21.51 -8.32
C ILE A 473 12.71 -22.41 -9.28
N THR A 474 12.39 -22.35 -10.57
CA THR A 474 12.95 -23.26 -11.59
C THR A 474 13.72 -22.52 -12.68
N GLY A 475 15.04 -22.59 -12.60
CA GLY A 475 15.95 -22.06 -13.62
C GLY A 475 15.96 -20.52 -13.69
N SER A 476 16.80 -19.97 -14.52
CA SER A 476 16.84 -18.52 -14.78
C SER A 476 17.02 -18.23 -16.27
N TRP A 477 16.43 -17.16 -16.75
CA TRP A 477 16.44 -16.76 -18.16
C TRP A 477 16.77 -15.29 -18.29
N THR A 478 17.26 -14.89 -19.49
CA THR A 478 17.40 -13.46 -19.81
C THR A 478 16.25 -13.00 -20.69
N LEU A 479 15.82 -11.75 -20.52
CA LEU A 479 14.76 -11.15 -21.35
C LEU A 479 15.08 -11.20 -22.85
N LYS A 480 16.33 -11.01 -23.23
CA LYS A 480 16.78 -11.04 -24.62
C LYS A 480 16.50 -12.37 -25.32
N MET A 481 16.52 -13.48 -24.58
CA MET A 481 16.33 -14.82 -25.16
C MET A 481 14.87 -15.21 -25.38
N PHE A 482 13.91 -14.62 -24.62
CA PHE A 482 12.55 -15.14 -24.53
C PHE A 482 11.41 -14.11 -24.74
N GLY A 483 11.73 -12.87 -25.08
CA GLY A 483 10.75 -11.91 -25.63
C GLY A 483 9.74 -11.30 -24.66
N GLY A 484 10.10 -11.09 -23.39
CA GLY A 484 9.31 -10.26 -22.48
C GLY A 484 8.05 -10.93 -21.91
N VAL A 485 6.94 -10.17 -21.80
CA VAL A 485 5.64 -10.61 -21.25
C VAL A 485 4.59 -10.67 -22.35
N LYS A 486 3.78 -11.74 -22.35
CA LYS A 486 2.62 -11.89 -23.25
C LYS A 486 1.64 -12.95 -22.77
N LYS A 487 0.37 -12.82 -23.14
CA LYS A 487 -0.59 -13.94 -23.07
C LYS A 487 -0.20 -15.01 -24.10
N ALA A 488 -0.18 -16.26 -23.68
CA ALA A 488 0.10 -17.41 -24.54
C ALA A 488 -0.64 -18.65 -24.05
N ASN A 489 -0.87 -19.61 -24.95
CA ASN A 489 -1.56 -20.84 -24.61
C ASN A 489 -0.83 -21.56 -23.47
N ILE A 490 -1.60 -22.11 -22.54
CA ILE A 490 -1.06 -23.03 -21.52
C ILE A 490 -0.47 -24.26 -22.20
N SER A 491 0.57 -24.82 -21.60
CA SER A 491 1.20 -26.03 -22.16
C SER A 491 0.28 -27.25 -21.96
N ASP A 492 0.46 -28.28 -22.77
CA ASP A 492 -0.26 -29.55 -22.55
C ASP A 492 -0.03 -30.06 -21.12
N GLY A 493 -1.09 -30.62 -20.54
CA GLY A 493 -1.04 -31.12 -19.17
C GLY A 493 -2.42 -31.26 -18.54
N ALA A 494 -2.45 -31.71 -17.30
CA ALA A 494 -3.67 -31.70 -16.48
C ALA A 494 -3.74 -30.38 -15.70
N TYR A 495 -4.89 -29.79 -15.72
CA TYR A 495 -5.16 -28.53 -15.01
C TYR A 495 -6.31 -28.70 -14.03
N ILE A 496 -6.33 -27.83 -13.02
CA ILE A 496 -7.40 -27.70 -12.06
C ILE A 496 -7.86 -26.26 -12.12
N PHE A 497 -9.17 -26.08 -12.18
CA PHE A 497 -9.86 -24.80 -12.11
C PHE A 497 -10.68 -24.77 -10.85
N GLU A 498 -10.64 -23.63 -10.14
CA GLU A 498 -11.33 -23.45 -8.88
C GLU A 498 -11.83 -22.02 -8.77
N TYR A 499 -13.14 -21.82 -8.62
CA TYR A 499 -13.68 -20.49 -8.33
C TYR A 499 -13.17 -19.98 -6.99
N GLU A 500 -12.75 -18.74 -6.95
CA GLU A 500 -12.40 -18.00 -5.75
C GLU A 500 -13.28 -16.76 -5.65
N LEU A 501 -14.07 -16.69 -4.57
CA LEU A 501 -14.86 -15.52 -4.22
C LEU A 501 -14.09 -14.74 -3.18
N THR A 502 -13.90 -13.44 -3.40
CA THR A 502 -13.33 -12.56 -2.39
C THR A 502 -14.44 -11.65 -1.89
N ASP A 503 -14.71 -11.67 -0.60
CA ASP A 503 -15.71 -10.80 0.00
C ASP A 503 -15.17 -9.40 0.27
N ILE A 504 -16.05 -8.51 0.76
CA ILE A 504 -15.72 -7.11 1.06
C ILE A 504 -14.65 -6.96 2.17
N TYR A 505 -14.47 -7.98 3.00
CA TYR A 505 -13.45 -8.02 4.06
C TYR A 505 -12.12 -8.59 3.56
N GLY A 506 -12.06 -9.04 2.29
CA GLY A 506 -10.89 -9.70 1.73
C GLY A 506 -10.79 -11.19 2.04
N LEU A 507 -11.77 -11.76 2.75
CA LEU A 507 -11.80 -13.21 2.99
C LEU A 507 -12.13 -13.95 1.70
N LYS A 508 -11.42 -15.07 1.50
CA LYS A 508 -11.51 -15.86 0.29
C LYS A 508 -12.28 -17.16 0.54
N ARG A 509 -13.25 -17.43 -0.32
CA ARG A 509 -14.00 -18.68 -0.36
C ARG A 509 -13.76 -19.38 -1.68
N ARG A 510 -13.67 -20.70 -1.64
CA ARG A 510 -13.35 -21.50 -2.82
C ARG A 510 -14.48 -22.43 -3.16
N GLY A 511 -14.81 -22.48 -4.45
CA GLY A 511 -15.74 -23.44 -5.01
C GLY A 511 -15.14 -24.83 -5.16
N THR A 512 -15.94 -25.78 -5.60
CA THR A 512 -15.45 -27.15 -5.89
C THR A 512 -14.51 -27.12 -7.09
N ALA A 513 -13.29 -27.61 -6.92
CA ALA A 513 -12.29 -27.69 -7.97
C ALA A 513 -12.67 -28.71 -9.04
N VAL A 514 -12.43 -28.38 -10.31
CA VAL A 514 -12.66 -29.27 -11.45
C VAL A 514 -11.36 -29.53 -12.21
N LYS A 515 -11.22 -30.73 -12.76
CA LYS A 515 -10.09 -31.10 -13.61
C LYS A 515 -10.46 -30.93 -15.08
N ALA A 516 -9.54 -30.32 -15.84
CA ALA A 516 -9.60 -30.19 -17.28
C ALA A 516 -8.34 -30.76 -17.96
#